data_0608b0731ee49c9e263011715b95bdcf
#
_entry.id   0608b0731ee49c9e263011715b95bdcf
#
_cell.length_a   1.000
_cell.length_b   1.000
_cell.length_c   1.000
_cell.angle_alpha   90.00
_cell.angle_beta   90.00
_cell.angle_gamma   90.00
#
_symmetry.space_group_name_H-M   'P 1'
#
loop_
_entity.id
_entity.type
_entity.pdbx_description
1 polymer ?
#
loop_
_entity_poly.entity_id
_entity_poly.type
_entity_poly.pdbx_seq_one_letter_code
_entity_poly.pdbx_strand_id
1 'polypeptide(L)'
;MSATRLKAAILIDPERPKARKADVLRMLRNNGIDFSSKEPDFGVVVGGDGIFSHYGRTISIPLLFVSVRSRETTASKGYLAEVNLDDLPQALEEISRNNYHELEYRRLQVSINGSVRGDVFTDVYLEKGADSNCLRYHLDVGGRGGGFTESAISNGVIVCTSAGSTGYYSYVDKLKDGHSLRAERYTQIGMDEIGVCHIAPVLTRRDATRKTPLRYTIPWGTSLRLTLTRDADARLFGLTKSRKGIRIRVGDYIDLSPSEEKTRVMKLGRAN
;
A
#
# COMPACT_ATOMS: atom_id res chain seq x y z
N MET A 1 8.37 -28.29 -30.05
CA MET A 1 7.70 -28.10 -28.76
C MET A 1 6.84 -26.87 -28.86
N SER A 2 5.51 -26.98 -28.69
CA SER A 2 4.62 -25.81 -28.70
C SER A 2 4.95 -24.96 -27.48
N ALA A 3 5.38 -23.72 -27.69
CA ALA A 3 5.57 -22.79 -26.56
C ALA A 3 4.24 -22.64 -25.83
N THR A 4 4.24 -22.96 -24.53
CA THR A 4 3.05 -22.78 -23.68
C THR A 4 2.72 -21.29 -23.68
N ARG A 5 1.51 -20.93 -24.12
CA ARG A 5 1.05 -19.54 -24.11
C ARG A 5 0.93 -19.03 -22.67
N LEU A 6 1.39 -17.81 -22.44
CA LEU A 6 1.19 -17.12 -21.16
C LEU A 6 -0.29 -16.93 -20.89
N LYS A 7 -0.67 -17.04 -19.62
CA LYS A 7 -2.05 -16.86 -19.15
C LYS A 7 -2.11 -15.69 -18.18
N ALA A 8 -3.07 -14.80 -18.35
CA ALA A 8 -3.25 -13.64 -17.46
C ALA A 8 -4.64 -13.61 -16.81
N ALA A 9 -4.69 -13.25 -15.54
CA ALA A 9 -5.91 -12.82 -14.88
C ALA A 9 -6.19 -11.34 -15.16
N ILE A 10 -7.45 -10.94 -15.21
CA ILE A 10 -7.87 -9.54 -15.33
C ILE A 10 -8.52 -9.13 -14.01
N LEU A 11 -7.89 -8.20 -13.32
CA LEU A 11 -8.21 -7.74 -11.97
C LEU A 11 -8.64 -6.26 -12.03
N ILE A 12 -9.95 -6.02 -12.04
CA ILE A 12 -10.57 -4.69 -12.11
C ILE A 12 -11.48 -4.50 -10.90
N ASP A 13 -11.62 -3.27 -10.41
CA ASP A 13 -12.56 -2.98 -9.34
C ASP A 13 -13.99 -3.34 -9.75
N PRO A 14 -14.63 -4.31 -9.09
CA PRO A 14 -15.98 -4.75 -9.46
C PRO A 14 -17.04 -3.68 -9.17
N GLU A 15 -16.81 -2.79 -8.19
CA GLU A 15 -17.77 -1.76 -7.79
C GLU A 15 -17.65 -0.48 -8.64
N ARG A 16 -16.45 -0.21 -9.14
CA ARG A 16 -16.12 1.01 -9.91
C ARG A 16 -15.16 0.69 -11.04
N PRO A 17 -15.59 -0.09 -12.03
CA PRO A 17 -14.71 -0.45 -13.14
C PRO A 17 -14.36 0.81 -13.93
N LYS A 18 -13.06 1.12 -14.01
CA LYS A 18 -12.55 2.22 -14.83
C LYS A 18 -12.16 1.80 -16.24
N ALA A 19 -12.24 0.48 -16.52
CA ALA A 19 -12.01 -0.10 -17.83
C ALA A 19 -12.98 -1.25 -18.05
N ARG A 20 -13.31 -1.52 -19.30
CA ARG A 20 -14.14 -2.68 -19.65
C ARG A 20 -13.26 -3.93 -19.69
N LYS A 21 -13.65 -4.97 -18.98
CA LYS A 21 -12.95 -6.26 -19.01
C LYS A 21 -12.78 -6.80 -20.43
N ALA A 22 -13.78 -6.60 -21.30
CA ALA A 22 -13.75 -7.01 -22.70
C ALA A 22 -12.62 -6.34 -23.50
N ASP A 23 -12.30 -5.07 -23.22
CA ASP A 23 -11.23 -4.37 -23.92
C ASP A 23 -9.86 -4.92 -23.51
N VAL A 24 -9.63 -5.13 -22.20
CA VAL A 24 -8.40 -5.76 -21.70
C VAL A 24 -8.24 -7.18 -22.24
N LEU A 25 -9.35 -7.95 -22.30
CA LEU A 25 -9.35 -9.29 -22.87
C LEU A 25 -8.95 -9.30 -24.35
N ARG A 26 -9.43 -8.32 -25.13
CA ARG A 26 -9.04 -8.16 -26.54
C ARG A 26 -7.55 -7.83 -26.68
N MET A 27 -7.02 -6.95 -25.82
CA MET A 27 -5.58 -6.60 -25.79
C MET A 27 -4.71 -7.84 -25.49
N LEU A 28 -5.09 -8.66 -24.50
CA LEU A 28 -4.39 -9.91 -24.19
C LEU A 28 -4.35 -10.84 -25.42
N ARG A 29 -5.50 -11.10 -26.03
CA ARG A 29 -5.63 -12.01 -27.21
C ARG A 29 -4.79 -11.53 -28.38
N ASN A 30 -4.79 -10.23 -28.67
CA ASN A 30 -3.99 -9.63 -29.75
C ASN A 30 -2.48 -9.81 -29.55
N ASN A 31 -2.04 -10.01 -28.30
CA ASN A 31 -0.65 -10.25 -27.93
C ASN A 31 -0.33 -11.74 -27.65
N GLY A 32 -1.25 -12.66 -28.04
CA GLY A 32 -1.04 -14.10 -27.87
C GLY A 32 -1.08 -14.59 -26.42
N ILE A 33 -1.67 -13.79 -25.51
CA ILE A 33 -1.81 -14.11 -24.08
C ILE A 33 -3.25 -14.60 -23.84
N ASP A 34 -3.38 -15.76 -23.22
CA ASP A 34 -4.68 -16.35 -22.90
C ASP A 34 -5.22 -15.80 -21.57
N PHE A 35 -6.54 -15.67 -21.48
CA PHE A 35 -7.18 -15.34 -20.20
C PHE A 35 -7.35 -16.60 -19.35
N SER A 36 -6.96 -16.53 -18.07
CA SER A 36 -7.27 -17.57 -17.08
C SER A 36 -7.63 -16.93 -15.74
N SER A 37 -8.68 -17.44 -15.09
CA SER A 37 -9.05 -17.06 -13.73
C SER A 37 -8.62 -18.09 -12.67
N LYS A 38 -8.20 -19.29 -13.12
CA LYS A 38 -7.85 -20.40 -12.21
C LYS A 38 -6.36 -20.53 -12.02
N GLU A 39 -5.61 -20.52 -13.11
CA GLU A 39 -4.15 -20.75 -13.12
C GLU A 39 -3.48 -19.71 -14.04
N PRO A 40 -3.52 -18.42 -13.69
CA PRO A 40 -2.81 -17.40 -14.43
C PRO A 40 -1.34 -17.35 -14.04
N ASP A 41 -0.46 -17.06 -15.01
CA ASP A 41 0.95 -16.83 -14.79
C ASP A 41 1.17 -15.44 -14.15
N PHE A 42 0.29 -14.47 -14.48
CA PHE A 42 0.31 -13.12 -13.90
C PHE A 42 -1.08 -12.47 -13.88
N GLY A 43 -1.22 -11.37 -13.17
CA GLY A 43 -2.44 -10.57 -13.09
C GLY A 43 -2.27 -9.16 -13.68
N VAL A 44 -3.18 -8.76 -14.58
CA VAL A 44 -3.29 -7.38 -15.06
C VAL A 44 -4.26 -6.64 -14.16
N VAL A 45 -3.75 -5.77 -13.29
CA VAL A 45 -4.54 -4.98 -12.34
C VAL A 45 -4.81 -3.60 -12.94
N VAL A 46 -6.07 -3.32 -13.27
CA VAL A 46 -6.45 -2.05 -13.90
C VAL A 46 -7.18 -1.16 -12.90
N GLY A 47 -6.60 0.00 -12.60
CA GLY A 47 -7.23 0.91 -11.64
C GLY A 47 -6.34 2.06 -11.18
N GLY A 48 -6.46 2.41 -9.91
CA GLY A 48 -5.60 3.38 -9.22
C GLY A 48 -4.95 2.75 -8.00
N ASP A 49 -4.15 3.53 -7.27
CA ASP A 49 -3.32 3.05 -6.15
C ASP A 49 -4.09 2.24 -5.09
N GLY A 50 -5.35 2.60 -4.79
CA GLY A 50 -6.18 1.83 -3.85
C GLY A 50 -6.53 0.42 -4.34
N ILE A 51 -6.71 0.22 -5.66
CA ILE A 51 -6.93 -1.10 -6.25
C ILE A 51 -5.63 -1.89 -6.31
N PHE A 52 -4.51 -1.23 -6.63
CA PHE A 52 -3.19 -1.83 -6.58
C PHE A 52 -2.84 -2.30 -5.17
N SER A 53 -3.11 -1.48 -4.15
CA SER A 53 -2.94 -1.86 -2.75
C SER A 53 -3.80 -3.08 -2.39
N HIS A 54 -5.07 -3.13 -2.83
CA HIS A 54 -5.94 -4.25 -2.53
C HIS A 54 -5.44 -5.56 -3.15
N TYR A 55 -5.18 -5.58 -4.46
CA TYR A 55 -4.73 -6.80 -5.12
C TYR A 55 -3.28 -7.15 -4.74
N GLY A 56 -2.41 -6.15 -4.53
CA GLY A 56 -1.05 -6.36 -4.06
C GLY A 56 -0.96 -7.11 -2.73
N ARG A 57 -1.91 -6.95 -1.82
CA ARG A 57 -1.94 -7.67 -0.53
C ARG A 57 -2.73 -8.99 -0.56
N THR A 58 -3.56 -9.24 -1.58
CA THR A 58 -4.49 -10.40 -1.60
C THR A 58 -4.15 -11.43 -2.66
N ILE A 59 -3.27 -11.11 -3.60
CA ILE A 59 -2.92 -11.98 -4.73
C ILE A 59 -1.42 -12.32 -4.64
N SER A 60 -1.09 -13.59 -4.88
CA SER A 60 0.29 -14.10 -4.74
C SER A 60 1.04 -14.25 -6.06
N ILE A 61 0.36 -14.13 -7.23
CA ILE A 61 1.00 -14.15 -8.54
C ILE A 61 1.63 -12.80 -8.88
N PRO A 62 2.57 -12.72 -9.84
CA PRO A 62 3.11 -11.45 -10.33
C PRO A 62 2.00 -10.54 -10.85
N LEU A 63 2.08 -9.23 -10.57
CA LEU A 63 1.05 -8.26 -10.91
C LEU A 63 1.61 -7.16 -11.81
N LEU A 64 1.00 -6.94 -12.97
CA LEU A 64 1.20 -5.77 -13.79
C LEU A 64 0.19 -4.68 -13.38
N PHE A 65 0.65 -3.56 -12.84
CA PHE A 65 -0.21 -2.45 -12.44
C PHE A 65 -0.41 -1.48 -13.61
N VAL A 66 -1.67 -1.28 -14.00
CA VAL A 66 -2.08 -0.47 -15.14
C VAL A 66 -2.99 0.65 -14.66
N SER A 67 -2.54 1.90 -14.80
CA SER A 67 -3.35 3.06 -14.43
C SER A 67 -4.35 3.43 -15.52
N VAL A 68 -5.53 3.88 -15.10
CA VAL A 68 -6.47 4.57 -15.97
C VAL A 68 -6.35 6.05 -15.65
N ARG A 69 -5.44 6.75 -16.29
CA ARG A 69 -5.33 8.20 -16.16
C ARG A 69 -6.49 8.84 -16.91
N SER A 70 -7.38 9.48 -16.16
CA SER A 70 -8.24 10.51 -16.72
C SER A 70 -7.44 11.83 -16.77
N ARG A 71 -7.58 12.60 -17.81
CA ARG A 71 -7.10 14.00 -17.86
C ARG A 71 -7.81 14.86 -16.82
N GLU A 72 -8.88 14.36 -16.22
CA GLU A 72 -9.62 15.01 -15.15
C GLU A 72 -8.86 14.90 -13.81
N THR A 73 -8.76 15.99 -13.11
CA THR A 73 -7.90 16.27 -11.96
C THR A 73 -8.21 15.48 -10.68
N THR A 74 -9.29 14.72 -10.64
CA THR A 74 -9.78 14.03 -9.42
C THR A 74 -9.46 12.52 -9.35
N ALA A 75 -8.83 11.96 -10.38
CA ALA A 75 -8.49 10.54 -10.41
C ALA A 75 -7.23 10.24 -9.56
N SER A 76 -7.14 9.03 -9.02
CA SER A 76 -5.91 8.49 -8.42
C SER A 76 -4.76 8.62 -9.42
N LYS A 77 -3.59 9.06 -8.93
CA LYS A 77 -2.44 9.35 -9.78
C LYS A 77 -1.75 8.10 -10.32
N GLY A 78 -2.05 6.93 -9.76
CA GLY A 78 -1.47 5.66 -10.19
C GLY A 78 0.03 5.62 -10.06
N TYR A 79 0.58 6.10 -8.94
CA TYR A 79 2.04 6.13 -8.69
C TYR A 79 2.71 4.76 -8.70
N LEU A 80 1.94 3.71 -8.40
CA LEU A 80 2.43 2.33 -8.42
C LEU A 80 2.30 1.69 -9.81
N ALA A 81 1.62 2.35 -10.76
CA ALA A 81 1.41 1.79 -12.09
C ALA A 81 2.71 1.72 -12.88
N GLU A 82 2.88 0.62 -13.60
CA GLU A 82 3.96 0.45 -14.57
C GLU A 82 3.63 1.20 -15.86
N VAL A 83 2.39 1.06 -16.33
CA VAL A 83 1.92 1.66 -17.57
C VAL A 83 0.52 2.26 -17.43
N ASN A 84 0.12 3.07 -18.39
CA ASN A 84 -1.27 3.47 -18.57
C ASN A 84 -2.02 2.46 -19.41
N LEU A 85 -3.34 2.52 -19.38
CA LEU A 85 -4.20 1.61 -20.15
C LEU A 85 -3.96 1.74 -21.67
N ASP A 86 -3.66 2.93 -22.16
CA ASP A 86 -3.38 3.18 -23.58
C ASP A 86 -2.08 2.51 -24.03
N ASP A 87 -1.11 2.37 -23.12
CA ASP A 87 0.19 1.75 -23.36
C ASP A 87 0.19 0.23 -23.08
N LEU A 88 -0.93 -0.30 -22.57
CA LEU A 88 -1.04 -1.72 -22.20
C LEU A 88 -0.75 -2.68 -23.38
N PRO A 89 -1.19 -2.45 -24.64
CA PRO A 89 -0.84 -3.32 -25.74
C PRO A 89 0.67 -3.50 -25.92
N GLN A 90 1.44 -2.40 -25.87
CA GLN A 90 2.89 -2.44 -25.98
C GLN A 90 3.54 -3.18 -24.78
N ALA A 91 3.03 -2.95 -23.56
CA ALA A 91 3.49 -3.66 -22.37
C ALA A 91 3.28 -5.17 -22.47
N LEU A 92 2.13 -5.62 -23.00
CA LEU A 92 1.83 -7.03 -23.21
C LEU A 92 2.73 -7.65 -24.29
N GLU A 93 3.10 -6.89 -25.33
CA GLU A 93 4.07 -7.32 -26.33
C GLU A 93 5.46 -7.55 -25.69
N GLU A 94 5.94 -6.64 -24.85
CA GLU A 94 7.19 -6.81 -24.11
C GLU A 94 7.16 -8.06 -23.21
N ILE A 95 6.04 -8.25 -22.49
CA ILE A 95 5.85 -9.43 -21.63
C ILE A 95 5.85 -10.72 -22.46
N SER A 96 5.19 -10.74 -23.61
CA SER A 96 5.16 -11.92 -24.50
C SER A 96 6.55 -12.28 -25.03
N ARG A 97 7.44 -11.29 -25.14
CA ARG A 97 8.86 -11.47 -25.52
C ARG A 97 9.78 -11.77 -24.32
N ASN A 98 9.21 -11.96 -23.13
CA ASN A 98 9.96 -12.15 -21.88
C ASN A 98 10.91 -10.98 -21.56
N ASN A 99 10.52 -9.76 -21.94
CA ASN A 99 11.27 -8.52 -21.66
C ASN A 99 10.67 -7.79 -20.46
N TYR A 100 10.70 -8.44 -19.32
CA TYR A 100 10.25 -7.91 -18.02
C TYR A 100 11.06 -8.58 -16.89
N HIS A 101 10.98 -8.00 -15.70
CA HIS A 101 11.47 -8.60 -14.47
C HIS A 101 10.45 -8.41 -13.35
N GLU A 102 10.59 -9.16 -12.28
CA GLU A 102 9.75 -9.04 -11.10
C GLU A 102 10.48 -8.31 -9.99
N LEU A 103 9.82 -7.32 -9.41
CA LEU A 103 10.28 -6.63 -8.21
C LEU A 103 9.45 -7.11 -7.02
N GLU A 104 10.11 -7.66 -6.00
CA GLU A 104 9.47 -8.12 -4.79
C GLU A 104 9.35 -6.99 -3.76
N TYR A 105 8.13 -6.68 -3.37
CA TYR A 105 7.82 -5.78 -2.27
C TYR A 105 7.46 -6.58 -1.02
N ARG A 106 7.99 -6.17 0.11
CA ARG A 106 7.66 -6.73 1.42
C ARG A 106 6.30 -6.24 1.90
N ARG A 107 5.60 -7.07 2.69
CA ARG A 107 4.33 -6.74 3.33
C ARG A 107 4.48 -6.65 4.85
N LEU A 108 3.59 -5.90 5.48
CA LEU A 108 3.42 -5.91 6.94
C LEU A 108 2.21 -6.75 7.29
N GLN A 109 2.35 -7.66 8.24
CA GLN A 109 1.23 -8.37 8.84
C GLN A 109 0.63 -7.52 9.96
N VAL A 110 -0.70 -7.49 10.02
CA VAL A 110 -1.44 -6.76 11.05
C VAL A 110 -2.29 -7.72 11.86
N SER A 111 -2.18 -7.65 13.17
CA SER A 111 -3.08 -8.34 14.09
C SER A 111 -3.79 -7.36 15.02
N ILE A 112 -4.96 -7.72 15.52
CA ILE A 112 -5.73 -7.00 16.53
C ILE A 112 -6.01 -7.97 17.66
N ASN A 113 -5.59 -7.65 18.87
CA ASN A 113 -5.74 -8.50 20.05
C ASN A 113 -5.20 -9.92 19.82
N GLY A 114 -4.04 -10.02 19.14
CA GLY A 114 -3.39 -11.29 18.80
C GLY A 114 -4.02 -12.06 17.62
N SER A 115 -5.16 -11.58 17.08
CA SER A 115 -5.81 -12.21 15.92
C SER A 115 -5.34 -11.56 14.62
N VAL A 116 -4.71 -12.31 13.73
CA VAL A 116 -4.26 -11.84 12.41
C VAL A 116 -5.46 -11.37 11.59
N ARG A 117 -5.36 -10.15 11.04
CA ARG A 117 -6.39 -9.52 10.22
C ARG A 117 -6.03 -9.47 8.74
N GLY A 118 -4.78 -9.63 8.42
CA GLY A 118 -4.27 -9.69 7.07
C GLY A 118 -2.97 -8.92 6.90
N ASP A 119 -2.55 -8.82 5.65
CA ASP A 119 -1.34 -8.14 5.24
C ASP A 119 -1.62 -6.75 4.65
N VAL A 120 -0.60 -5.92 4.66
CA VAL A 120 -0.56 -4.59 4.07
C VAL A 120 0.54 -4.55 3.03
N PHE A 121 0.19 -4.14 1.82
CA PHE A 121 1.15 -3.93 0.73
C PHE A 121 1.67 -2.49 0.72
N THR A 122 0.81 -1.50 0.95
CA THR A 122 1.17 -0.08 0.95
C THR A 122 1.22 0.51 2.35
N ASP A 123 0.07 0.76 2.95
CA ASP A 123 -0.06 1.40 4.25
C ASP A 123 -1.26 0.88 5.04
N VAL A 124 -1.15 0.99 6.34
CA VAL A 124 -2.23 0.88 7.30
C VAL A 124 -2.21 2.13 8.18
N TYR A 125 -3.37 2.64 8.54
CA TYR A 125 -3.44 3.83 9.38
C TYR A 125 -4.59 3.74 10.39
N LEU A 126 -4.27 4.14 11.62
CA LEU A 126 -5.23 4.41 12.66
C LEU A 126 -5.60 5.88 12.56
N GLU A 127 -6.88 6.19 12.42
CA GLU A 127 -7.36 7.56 12.27
C GLU A 127 -8.61 7.78 13.12
N LYS A 128 -8.80 9.02 13.59
CA LYS A 128 -10.05 9.38 14.28
C LYS A 128 -11.22 9.29 13.32
N GLY A 129 -12.36 8.84 13.84
CA GLY A 129 -13.63 8.85 13.12
C GLY A 129 -14.35 10.21 13.21
N ALA A 130 -15.64 10.18 13.51
CA ALA A 130 -16.51 11.36 13.54
C ALA A 130 -16.31 12.28 14.75
N ASP A 131 -15.68 11.79 15.82
CA ASP A 131 -15.48 12.57 17.03
C ASP A 131 -14.54 13.76 16.81
N SER A 132 -14.80 14.88 17.48
CA SER A 132 -13.95 16.07 17.42
C SER A 132 -12.62 15.90 18.14
N ASN A 133 -12.53 14.95 19.08
CA ASN A 133 -11.35 14.73 19.89
C ASN A 133 -10.22 14.05 19.12
N CYS A 134 -8.98 14.50 19.35
CA CYS A 134 -7.79 13.77 18.90
C CYS A 134 -7.68 12.42 19.59
N LEU A 135 -7.10 11.46 18.89
CA LEU A 135 -6.69 10.19 19.48
C LEU A 135 -5.57 10.40 20.48
N ARG A 136 -5.57 9.58 21.52
CA ARG A 136 -4.41 9.42 22.42
C ARG A 136 -3.98 7.96 22.35
N TYR A 137 -2.71 7.74 22.03
CA TYR A 137 -2.19 6.39 21.87
C TYR A 137 -0.73 6.30 22.27
N HIS A 138 -0.31 5.09 22.59
CA HIS A 138 1.08 4.67 22.63
C HIS A 138 1.43 3.94 21.36
N LEU A 139 2.65 4.15 20.89
CA LEU A 139 3.30 3.38 19.85
C LEU A 139 4.59 2.79 20.44
N ASP A 140 4.55 1.50 20.72
CA ASP A 140 5.73 0.76 21.16
C ASP A 140 6.45 0.22 19.93
N VAL A 141 7.70 0.60 19.79
CA VAL A 141 8.60 0.16 18.71
C VAL A 141 9.63 -0.76 19.32
N GLY A 142 9.60 -2.05 18.95
CA GLY A 142 10.49 -3.08 19.46
C GLY A 142 11.34 -3.71 18.37
N GLY A 143 12.51 -4.25 18.70
CA GLY A 143 13.37 -4.95 17.75
C GLY A 143 14.78 -5.21 18.25
N ARG A 144 15.62 -5.82 17.42
CA ARG A 144 17.00 -6.24 17.77
C ARG A 144 17.98 -5.10 18.08
N GLY A 145 17.62 -3.85 17.84
CA GLY A 145 18.49 -2.69 18.04
C GLY A 145 18.13 -1.81 19.25
N GLY A 146 17.25 -2.28 20.12
CA GLY A 146 16.66 -1.47 21.19
C GLY A 146 15.29 -0.93 20.76
N GLY A 147 14.41 -0.70 21.74
CA GLY A 147 13.05 -0.21 21.51
C GLY A 147 12.85 1.16 22.14
N PHE A 148 11.73 1.77 21.80
CA PHE A 148 11.24 2.99 22.43
C PHE A 148 9.71 3.00 22.43
N THR A 149 9.15 3.77 23.35
CA THR A 149 7.71 4.03 23.40
C THR A 149 7.43 5.49 23.05
N GLU A 150 6.49 5.71 22.17
CA GLU A 150 5.97 7.06 21.88
C GLU A 150 4.57 7.23 22.45
N SER A 151 4.33 8.40 23.05
CA SER A 151 3.00 8.85 23.44
C SER A 151 2.57 9.96 22.49
N ALA A 152 1.38 9.85 21.92
CA ALA A 152 0.89 10.84 20.97
C ALA A 152 -0.53 11.31 21.28
N ILE A 153 -0.76 12.61 20.99
CA ILE A 153 -2.08 13.22 20.84
C ILE A 153 -2.13 13.72 19.39
N SER A 154 -2.91 13.04 18.54
CA SER A 154 -2.95 13.36 17.11
C SER A 154 -4.27 12.89 16.49
N ASN A 155 -4.49 13.21 15.22
CA ASN A 155 -5.64 12.66 14.49
C ASN A 155 -5.43 11.20 14.07
N GLY A 156 -4.20 10.66 14.23
CA GLY A 156 -3.88 9.27 13.94
C GLY A 156 -2.42 9.04 13.62
N VAL A 157 -2.12 7.85 13.14
CA VAL A 157 -0.78 7.43 12.71
C VAL A 157 -0.88 6.53 11.50
N ILE A 158 0.05 6.73 10.56
CA ILE A 158 0.24 5.93 9.35
C ILE A 158 1.49 5.07 9.56
N VAL A 159 1.39 3.79 9.25
CA VAL A 159 2.53 2.88 9.14
C VAL A 159 2.52 2.32 7.71
N CYS A 160 3.64 2.42 7.00
CA CYS A 160 3.69 2.03 5.61
C CYS A 160 4.98 1.31 5.22
N THR A 161 4.89 0.56 4.14
CA THR A 161 6.00 -0.08 3.44
C THR A 161 6.61 0.89 2.42
N SER A 162 7.67 0.47 1.74
CA SER A 162 8.26 1.22 0.62
C SER A 162 7.23 1.52 -0.49
N ALA A 163 6.33 0.58 -0.80
CA ALA A 163 5.26 0.77 -1.78
C ALA A 163 4.24 1.86 -1.36
N GLY A 164 4.10 2.14 -0.06
CA GLY A 164 3.22 3.17 0.48
C GLY A 164 3.79 4.59 0.50
N SER A 165 5.07 4.78 0.13
CA SER A 165 5.78 6.08 0.23
C SER A 165 5.05 7.23 -0.47
N THR A 166 4.43 6.98 -1.60
CA THR A 166 3.72 7.98 -2.41
C THR A 166 2.24 8.15 -2.04
N GLY A 167 1.73 7.27 -1.15
CA GLY A 167 0.35 7.26 -0.65
C GLY A 167 0.07 8.32 0.40
N TYR A 168 -0.66 7.92 1.46
CA TYR A 168 -1.02 8.82 2.55
C TYR A 168 0.22 9.31 3.33
N TYR A 169 1.26 8.50 3.45
CA TYR A 169 2.53 8.86 4.08
C TYR A 169 3.17 10.13 3.48
N SER A 170 2.98 10.37 2.18
CA SER A 170 3.53 11.54 1.47
C SER A 170 2.78 12.85 1.72
N TYR A 171 1.72 12.87 2.56
CA TYR A 171 0.94 14.09 2.79
C TYR A 171 1.78 15.26 3.32
N VAL A 172 2.82 14.96 4.11
CA VAL A 172 3.75 15.96 4.67
C VAL A 172 4.53 16.67 3.56
N ASP A 173 4.96 15.92 2.53
CA ASP A 173 5.67 16.50 1.37
C ASP A 173 4.70 17.38 0.54
N LYS A 174 3.47 16.91 0.36
CA LYS A 174 2.42 17.67 -0.35
C LYS A 174 2.08 18.99 0.34
N LEU A 175 2.11 19.03 1.68
CA LEU A 175 1.89 20.26 2.43
C LEU A 175 3.04 21.25 2.24
N LYS A 176 4.30 20.79 2.20
CA LYS A 176 5.48 21.65 1.99
C LYS A 176 5.54 22.22 0.58
N ASP A 177 5.24 21.42 -0.42
CA ASP A 177 5.40 21.78 -1.83
C ASP A 177 4.15 22.43 -2.45
N GLY A 178 3.16 22.86 -1.67
CA GLY A 178 1.94 23.46 -2.17
C GLY A 178 1.14 22.50 -3.08
N HIS A 179 1.11 21.21 -2.72
CA HIS A 179 0.46 20.14 -3.48
C HIS A 179 1.12 19.81 -4.84
N SER A 180 2.45 20.03 -4.98
CA SER A 180 3.21 19.56 -6.13
C SER A 180 2.89 18.09 -6.45
N LEU A 181 2.63 17.81 -7.74
CA LEU A 181 2.19 16.51 -8.22
C LEU A 181 3.35 15.58 -8.62
N ARG A 182 4.61 15.99 -8.40
CA ARG A 182 5.78 15.21 -8.82
C ARG A 182 6.19 14.23 -7.74
N ALA A 183 5.96 12.93 -8.01
CA ALA A 183 6.28 11.83 -7.08
C ALA A 183 7.78 11.77 -6.74
N GLU A 184 8.64 12.20 -7.64
CA GLU A 184 10.10 12.21 -7.45
C GLU A 184 10.56 13.11 -6.29
N ARG A 185 9.69 14.06 -5.89
CA ARG A 185 9.94 14.95 -4.74
C ARG A 185 9.46 14.41 -3.40
N TYR A 186 8.74 13.28 -3.41
CA TYR A 186 8.28 12.69 -2.16
C TYR A 186 9.40 11.88 -1.51
N THR A 187 9.43 11.93 -0.18
CA THR A 187 10.36 11.10 0.59
C THR A 187 10.06 9.62 0.34
N GLN A 188 10.99 8.93 -0.27
CA GLN A 188 10.89 7.49 -0.50
C GLN A 188 11.35 6.73 0.75
N ILE A 189 10.68 5.62 1.03
CA ILE A 189 11.06 4.67 2.07
C ILE A 189 11.83 3.55 1.40
N GLY A 190 12.98 3.19 1.96
CA GLY A 190 13.79 2.07 1.48
C GLY A 190 13.06 0.72 1.61
N MET A 191 13.48 -0.26 0.83
CA MET A 191 12.91 -1.62 0.90
C MET A 191 13.19 -2.30 2.25
N ASP A 192 14.22 -1.83 2.98
CA ASP A 192 14.61 -2.32 4.30
C ASP A 192 14.13 -1.40 5.44
N GLU A 193 13.09 -0.61 5.19
CA GLU A 193 12.54 0.33 6.15
C GLU A 193 11.01 0.23 6.24
N ILE A 194 10.49 0.64 7.39
CA ILE A 194 9.06 0.86 7.65
C ILE A 194 8.89 2.34 7.96
N GLY A 195 7.98 3.01 7.28
CA GLY A 195 7.65 4.42 7.53
C GLY A 195 6.62 4.58 8.62
N VAL A 196 6.83 5.55 9.51
CA VAL A 196 5.87 5.98 10.52
C VAL A 196 5.61 7.47 10.35
N CYS A 197 4.33 7.87 10.34
CA CYS A 197 3.95 9.27 10.21
C CYS A 197 2.71 9.57 11.06
N HIS A 198 2.82 10.53 11.99
CA HIS A 198 1.69 10.99 12.78
C HIS A 198 0.81 11.95 11.98
N ILE A 199 -0.51 11.82 12.09
CA ILE A 199 -1.47 12.64 11.36
C ILE A 199 -1.85 13.86 12.19
N ALA A 200 -1.45 15.05 11.74
CA ALA A 200 -1.73 16.32 12.41
C ALA A 200 -1.54 16.25 13.95
N PRO A 201 -0.33 15.94 14.45
CA PRO A 201 -0.10 15.79 15.88
C PRO A 201 -0.13 17.12 16.62
N VAL A 202 -0.79 17.11 17.77
CA VAL A 202 -0.72 18.18 18.76
C VAL A 202 0.50 17.97 19.65
N LEU A 203 0.78 16.73 20.01
CA LEU A 203 1.90 16.32 20.85
C LEU A 203 2.39 14.96 20.45
N THR A 204 3.71 14.80 20.35
CA THR A 204 4.39 13.52 20.26
C THR A 204 5.62 13.54 21.16
N ARG A 205 5.78 12.51 21.97
CA ARG A 205 6.93 12.36 22.88
C ARG A 205 7.44 10.93 22.85
N ARG A 206 8.74 10.77 22.72
CA ARG A 206 9.44 9.50 22.83
C ARG A 206 10.02 9.38 24.23
N ASP A 207 9.81 8.23 24.87
CA ASP A 207 10.30 7.93 26.22
C ASP A 207 9.98 9.06 27.22
N ALA A 208 8.77 9.60 27.12
CA ALA A 208 8.20 10.69 27.93
C ALA A 208 8.93 12.06 27.85
N THR A 209 10.11 12.16 27.26
CA THR A 209 10.95 13.36 27.35
C THR A 209 11.33 13.99 26.01
N ARG A 210 11.55 13.18 24.97
CA ARG A 210 12.02 13.67 23.67
C ARG A 210 10.84 13.91 22.72
N LYS A 211 10.82 15.08 22.07
CA LYS A 211 9.88 15.35 20.98
C LYS A 211 10.18 14.41 19.82
N THR A 212 9.16 13.69 19.34
CA THR A 212 9.27 12.82 18.18
C THR A 212 9.13 13.61 16.88
N PRO A 213 9.87 13.27 15.82
CA PRO A 213 9.62 13.81 14.49
C PRO A 213 8.21 13.46 14.01
N LEU A 214 7.61 14.35 13.19
CA LEU A 214 6.31 14.11 12.58
C LEU A 214 6.30 12.82 11.76
N ARG A 215 7.42 12.53 11.08
CA ARG A 215 7.62 11.41 10.19
C ARG A 215 9.05 10.89 10.30
N TYR A 216 9.21 9.57 10.31
CA TYR A 216 10.50 8.90 10.40
C TYR A 216 10.41 7.49 9.82
N THR A 217 11.55 6.84 9.64
CA THR A 217 11.64 5.42 9.29
C THR A 217 12.27 4.61 10.43
N ILE A 218 11.96 3.33 10.47
CA ILE A 218 12.56 2.33 11.35
C ILE A 218 13.02 1.14 10.49
N PRO A 219 14.04 0.38 10.94
CA PRO A 219 14.52 -0.77 10.18
C PRO A 219 13.43 -1.82 9.96
N TRP A 220 13.46 -2.48 8.80
CA TRP A 220 12.66 -3.67 8.56
C TRP A 220 13.03 -4.76 9.58
N GLY A 221 12.07 -5.52 10.05
CA GLY A 221 12.27 -6.48 11.14
C GLY A 221 11.88 -5.93 12.51
N THR A 222 11.57 -4.62 12.60
CA THR A 222 11.01 -4.01 13.80
C THR A 222 9.53 -4.32 13.90
N SER A 223 9.06 -4.69 15.10
CA SER A 223 7.64 -4.79 15.43
C SER A 223 7.13 -3.49 16.02
N LEU A 224 5.86 -3.19 15.74
CA LEU A 224 5.18 -2.03 16.32
C LEU A 224 3.91 -2.49 17.01
N ARG A 225 3.58 -1.88 18.16
CA ARG A 225 2.30 -2.05 18.84
C ARG A 225 1.65 -0.69 19.07
N LEU A 226 0.42 -0.55 18.59
CA LEU A 226 -0.42 0.61 18.82
C LEU A 226 -1.48 0.29 19.87
N THR A 227 -1.60 1.14 20.89
CA THR A 227 -2.59 0.99 21.96
C THR A 227 -3.26 2.31 22.24
N LEU A 228 -4.60 2.37 22.23
CA LEU A 228 -5.33 3.57 22.64
C LEU A 228 -5.28 3.74 24.16
N THR A 229 -5.00 4.97 24.60
CA THR A 229 -4.94 5.29 26.02
C THR A 229 -6.17 6.04 26.54
N ARG A 230 -7.05 6.44 25.62
CA ARG A 230 -8.32 7.10 25.92
C ARG A 230 -9.39 6.67 24.93
N ASP A 231 -10.62 6.53 25.41
CA ASP A 231 -11.76 6.20 24.55
C ASP A 231 -11.99 7.30 23.50
N ALA A 232 -12.18 6.88 22.28
CA ALA A 232 -12.40 7.74 21.12
C ALA A 232 -12.99 6.92 19.96
N ASP A 233 -13.61 7.57 18.98
CA ASP A 233 -13.96 6.91 17.71
C ASP A 233 -12.67 6.75 16.85
N ALA A 234 -11.95 5.67 17.11
CA ALA A 234 -10.74 5.31 16.38
C ALA A 234 -11.02 4.19 15.39
N ARG A 235 -10.46 4.32 14.19
CA ARG A 235 -10.69 3.40 13.09
C ARG A 235 -9.39 3.02 12.41
N LEU A 236 -9.20 1.72 12.18
CA LEU A 236 -8.07 1.17 11.44
C LEU A 236 -8.47 0.94 9.99
N PHE A 237 -7.69 1.48 9.07
CA PHE A 237 -7.87 1.39 7.62
C PHE A 237 -6.66 0.70 6.96
N GLY A 238 -6.79 0.34 5.68
CA GLY A 238 -5.72 -0.30 4.90
C GLY A 238 -5.90 -1.81 4.73
N LEU A 239 -6.67 -2.47 5.61
CA LEU A 239 -6.88 -3.93 5.57
C LEU A 239 -8.08 -4.37 4.76
N THR A 240 -9.09 -3.54 4.63
CA THR A 240 -10.35 -3.88 3.95
C THR A 240 -10.71 -2.83 2.93
N LYS A 241 -11.56 -3.17 1.96
CA LYS A 241 -12.18 -2.18 1.05
C LYS A 241 -13.24 -1.32 1.77
N SER A 242 -13.60 -1.69 2.99
CA SER A 242 -14.62 -0.96 3.75
C SER A 242 -14.17 0.47 4.05
N ARG A 243 -14.97 1.43 3.64
CA ARG A 243 -14.76 2.85 3.95
C ARG A 243 -14.99 3.19 5.44
N LYS A 244 -15.61 2.27 6.20
CA LYS A 244 -15.87 2.47 7.62
C LYS A 244 -14.69 2.13 8.50
N GLY A 245 -13.66 1.42 7.97
CA GLY A 245 -12.54 0.92 8.75
C GLY A 245 -12.96 -0.11 9.82
N ILE A 246 -12.00 -0.59 10.57
CA ILE A 246 -12.20 -1.48 11.73
C ILE A 246 -12.21 -0.58 12.98
N ARG A 247 -13.25 -0.63 13.79
CA ARG A 247 -13.31 0.13 15.04
C ARG A 247 -12.32 -0.42 16.05
N ILE A 248 -11.53 0.47 16.66
CA ILE A 248 -10.55 0.16 17.71
C ILE A 248 -11.01 0.85 19.01
N ARG A 249 -10.97 0.13 20.12
CA ARG A 249 -11.40 0.61 21.44
C ARG A 249 -10.21 0.66 22.40
N VAL A 250 -10.39 1.37 23.50
CA VAL A 250 -9.45 1.29 24.63
C VAL A 250 -9.37 -0.16 25.11
N GLY A 251 -8.13 -0.64 25.34
CA GLY A 251 -7.86 -2.03 25.66
C GLY A 251 -7.55 -2.92 24.44
N ASP A 252 -7.91 -2.48 23.23
CA ASP A 252 -7.42 -3.15 22.02
C ASP A 252 -5.97 -2.76 21.76
N TYR A 253 -5.20 -3.71 21.21
CA TYR A 253 -3.87 -3.47 20.70
C TYR A 253 -3.77 -3.95 19.24
N ILE A 254 -3.02 -3.19 18.46
CA ILE A 254 -2.75 -3.47 17.05
C ILE A 254 -1.26 -3.75 16.95
N ASP A 255 -0.91 -4.97 16.54
CA ASP A 255 0.47 -5.32 16.25
C ASP A 255 0.72 -5.28 14.74
N LEU A 256 1.87 -4.71 14.37
CA LEU A 256 2.40 -4.71 13.03
C LEU A 256 3.79 -5.34 13.05
N SER A 257 4.01 -6.30 12.18
CA SER A 257 5.30 -6.99 12.04
C SER A 257 5.56 -7.31 10.57
N PRO A 258 6.82 -7.58 10.18
CA PRO A 258 7.11 -8.12 8.87
C PRO A 258 6.26 -9.36 8.57
N SER A 259 5.67 -9.42 7.38
CA SER A 259 5.00 -10.61 6.85
C SER A 259 5.99 -11.49 6.10
N GLU A 260 5.77 -12.80 6.12
CA GLU A 260 6.46 -13.75 5.24
C GLU A 260 6.01 -13.61 3.77
N GLU A 261 4.81 -13.06 3.57
CA GLU A 261 4.24 -12.84 2.26
C GLU A 261 4.84 -11.62 1.56
N LYS A 262 5.01 -11.73 0.24
CA LYS A 262 5.51 -10.66 -0.62
C LYS A 262 4.53 -10.35 -1.75
N THR A 263 4.64 -9.15 -2.31
CA THR A 263 3.95 -8.75 -3.53
C THR A 263 4.97 -8.72 -4.66
N ARG A 264 4.77 -9.50 -5.70
CA ARG A 264 5.59 -9.48 -6.91
C ARG A 264 4.96 -8.52 -7.92
N VAL A 265 5.71 -7.51 -8.33
CA VAL A 265 5.26 -6.51 -9.30
C VAL A 265 6.10 -6.61 -10.56
N MET A 266 5.44 -6.77 -11.69
CA MET A 266 6.11 -6.82 -13.01
C MET A 266 6.57 -5.43 -13.41
N LYS A 267 7.83 -5.35 -13.83
CA LYS A 267 8.48 -4.16 -14.36
C LYS A 267 8.96 -4.46 -15.77
N LEU A 268 8.69 -3.55 -16.70
CA LEU A 268 9.12 -3.69 -18.09
C LEU A 268 10.63 -3.44 -18.24
N GLY A 269 11.23 -4.08 -19.24
CA GLY A 269 12.65 -4.03 -19.47
C GLY A 269 13.44 -5.05 -18.65
N ARG A 270 14.75 -5.09 -18.88
CA ARG A 270 15.65 -6.00 -18.13
C ARG A 270 15.99 -5.37 -16.78
N ALA A 271 16.15 -6.20 -15.76
CA ALA A 271 16.75 -5.76 -14.51
C ALA A 271 18.19 -5.25 -14.79
N ASN A 272 18.49 -4.03 -14.34
CA ASN A 272 19.84 -3.46 -14.41
C ASN A 272 20.76 -4.16 -13.41
#